data_6c564dceabb7e5ee7f795099be496c81
#
_entry.id   6c564dceabb7e5ee7f795099be496c81
#
_cell.length_a   1.000
_cell.length_b   1.000
_cell.length_c   1.000
_cell.angle_alpha   90.00
_cell.angle_beta   90.00
_cell.angle_gamma   90.00
#
_symmetry.space_group_name_H-M   'P 1'
#
loop_
_entity.id
_entity.type
_entity.pdbx_description
1 polymer ?
#
loop_
_entity_poly.entity_id
_entity_poly.type
_entity_poly.pdbx_seq_one_letter_code
_entity_poly.pdbx_strand_id
1 'polypeptide(L)' 'MNKIEWCDIFSDNLRELMSEHGYNQAQLSEETGITQSTVSGYLNKKIIPSATAVVNIAYVLDCAVEELIDFGDTIE' A
#
# COMPACT_ATOMS: atom_id res chain seq x y z
N MET A 1 2.65 -18.07 -2.35
CA MET A 1 2.98 -16.90 -1.51
C MET A 1 2.09 -16.88 -0.29
N ASN A 2 2.65 -16.64 0.85
CA ASN A 2 1.87 -16.63 2.07
C ASN A 2 1.56 -15.19 2.51
N LYS A 3 0.79 -15.08 3.58
CA LYS A 3 0.29 -13.82 4.10
C LYS A 3 1.39 -12.83 4.44
N ILE A 4 2.49 -13.34 5.02
CA ILE A 4 3.58 -12.47 5.45
C ILE A 4 4.29 -11.84 4.25
N GLU A 5 4.55 -12.65 3.23
CA GLU A 5 5.20 -12.15 2.03
C GLU A 5 4.35 -11.10 1.33
N TRP A 6 3.03 -11.29 1.32
CA TRP A 6 2.12 -10.35 0.70
C TRP A 6 2.18 -8.99 1.41
N CYS A 7 2.14 -9.02 2.74
CA CYS A 7 2.23 -7.81 3.53
C CYS A 7 3.53 -7.07 3.31
N ASP A 8 4.63 -7.82 3.22
CA ASP A 8 5.95 -7.22 3.00
C ASP A 8 6.01 -6.49 1.67
N ILE A 9 5.54 -7.15 0.62
CA ILE A 9 5.60 -6.60 -0.72
C ILE A 9 4.72 -5.35 -0.84
N PHE A 10 3.50 -5.43 -0.34
CA PHE A 10 2.61 -4.29 -0.37
C PHE A 10 3.18 -3.12 0.42
N SER A 11 3.69 -3.39 1.62
CA SER A 11 4.23 -2.35 2.49
C SER A 11 5.41 -1.64 1.83
N ASP A 12 6.33 -2.40 1.24
CA ASP A 12 7.49 -1.81 0.60
C ASP A 12 7.09 -0.97 -0.60
N ASN A 13 6.17 -1.48 -1.42
CA ASN A 13 5.68 -0.73 -2.58
C ASN A 13 4.94 0.53 -2.17
N LEU A 14 4.11 0.43 -1.15
CA LEU A 14 3.37 1.60 -0.67
C LEU A 14 4.30 2.67 -0.15
N ARG A 15 5.31 2.28 0.63
CA ARG A 15 6.26 3.22 1.19
C ARG A 15 7.01 3.96 0.08
N GLU A 16 7.43 3.23 -0.94
CA GLU A 16 8.14 3.82 -2.05
C GLU A 16 7.26 4.79 -2.83
N LEU A 17 6.03 4.39 -3.12
CA LEU A 17 5.10 5.24 -3.87
C LEU A 17 4.72 6.49 -3.09
N MET A 18 4.52 6.37 -1.78
CA MET A 18 4.25 7.54 -0.94
C MET A 18 5.42 8.50 -0.99
N SER A 19 6.63 7.99 -0.91
CA SER A 19 7.82 8.82 -0.97
C SER A 19 7.93 9.53 -2.31
N GLU A 20 7.69 8.81 -3.40
CA GLU A 20 7.77 9.38 -4.74
C GLU A 20 6.75 10.51 -4.95
N HIS A 21 5.57 10.37 -4.36
CA HIS A 21 4.51 11.34 -4.55
C HIS A 21 4.42 12.37 -3.44
N GLY A 22 5.34 12.29 -2.48
CA GLY A 22 5.39 13.28 -1.40
C GLY A 22 4.26 13.16 -0.39
N TYR A 23 3.71 11.96 -0.21
CA TYR A 23 2.64 11.73 0.75
C TYR A 23 3.18 11.24 2.08
N ASN A 24 2.60 11.75 3.18
CA ASN A 24 2.82 11.17 4.49
C ASN A 24 1.56 10.41 4.91
N GLN A 25 1.61 9.76 6.06
CA GLN A 25 0.49 8.94 6.52
C GLN A 25 -0.79 9.75 6.73
N ALA A 26 -0.66 10.94 7.26
CA ALA A 26 -1.82 11.79 7.52
C ALA A 26 -2.50 12.18 6.21
N GLN A 27 -1.71 12.55 5.21
CA GLN A 27 -2.25 12.94 3.91
C GLN A 27 -2.92 11.77 3.21
N LEU A 28 -2.29 10.62 3.24
CA LEU A 28 -2.87 9.44 2.61
C LEU A 28 -4.17 9.05 3.30
N SER A 29 -4.18 9.09 4.62
CA SER A 29 -5.38 8.82 5.40
C SER A 29 -6.51 9.76 5.01
N GLU A 30 -6.21 11.05 4.94
CA GLU A 30 -7.22 12.05 4.64
C GLU A 30 -7.82 11.86 3.25
N GLU A 31 -6.99 11.58 2.26
CA GLU A 31 -7.47 11.50 0.89
C GLU A 31 -8.13 10.16 0.55
N THR A 32 -7.72 9.10 1.23
CA THR A 32 -8.34 7.79 0.99
C THR A 32 -9.56 7.54 1.88
N GLY A 33 -9.66 8.25 2.98
CA GLY A 33 -10.68 7.96 3.99
C GLY A 33 -10.31 6.79 4.89
N ILE A 34 -9.10 6.25 4.74
CA ILE A 34 -8.61 5.16 5.59
C ILE A 34 -7.97 5.79 6.82
N THR A 35 -8.24 5.25 8.01
CA THR A 35 -7.68 5.85 9.22
C THR A 35 -6.16 5.76 9.24
N GLN A 36 -5.52 6.70 9.94
CA GLN A 36 -4.06 6.69 10.05
C GLN A 36 -3.55 5.42 10.72
N SER A 37 -4.30 4.92 11.68
CA SER A 37 -3.96 3.69 12.36
C SER A 37 -3.88 2.53 11.36
N THR A 38 -4.82 2.47 10.44
CA THR A 38 -4.83 1.42 9.41
C THR A 38 -3.69 1.62 8.42
N VAL A 39 -3.46 2.86 8.00
CA VAL A 39 -2.33 3.16 7.10
C VAL A 39 -1.01 2.75 7.74
N SER A 40 -0.84 3.09 9.02
CA SER A 40 0.33 2.69 9.77
C SER A 40 0.47 1.17 9.82
N GLY A 41 -0.66 0.47 9.99
CA GLY A 41 -0.67 -0.98 9.99
C GLY A 41 -0.19 -1.57 8.67
N TYR A 42 -0.58 -0.95 7.56
CA TYR A 42 -0.08 -1.38 6.24
C TYR A 42 1.44 -1.19 6.15
N LEU A 43 1.93 -0.03 6.58
CA LEU A 43 3.35 0.29 6.46
C LEU A 43 4.22 -0.54 7.41
N ASN A 44 3.64 -1.00 8.50
CA ASN A 44 4.36 -1.81 9.48
C ASN A 44 4.12 -3.31 9.30
N LYS A 45 3.52 -3.69 8.18
CA LYS A 45 3.34 -5.10 7.80
C LYS A 45 2.43 -5.86 8.77
N LYS A 46 1.50 -5.15 9.41
CA LYS A 46 0.61 -5.74 10.40
C LYS A 46 -0.80 -5.99 9.87
N ILE A 47 -1.20 -5.27 8.83
CA ILE A 47 -2.55 -5.36 8.28
C ILE A 47 -2.45 -5.64 6.79
N ILE A 48 -3.23 -6.59 6.32
CA ILE A 48 -3.36 -6.87 4.89
C ILE A 48 -4.48 -6.00 4.34
N PRO A 49 -4.22 -5.19 3.32
CA PRO A 49 -5.28 -4.37 2.75
C PRO A 49 -6.29 -5.22 1.98
N SER A 50 -7.54 -4.77 1.97
CA SER A 50 -8.55 -5.37 1.11
C SER A 50 -8.31 -4.93 -0.33
N ALA A 51 -8.94 -5.62 -1.27
CA ALA A 51 -8.84 -5.21 -2.68
C ALA A 51 -9.34 -3.79 -2.85
N THR A 52 -10.41 -3.43 -2.16
CA THR A 52 -10.97 -2.08 -2.23
C THR A 52 -9.97 -1.05 -1.73
N ALA A 53 -9.26 -1.36 -0.64
CA ALA A 53 -8.27 -0.44 -0.10
C ALA A 53 -7.12 -0.25 -1.08
N VAL A 54 -6.67 -1.32 -1.72
CA VAL A 54 -5.60 -1.23 -2.70
C VAL A 54 -5.99 -0.33 -3.87
N VAL A 55 -7.19 -0.52 -4.39
CA VAL A 55 -7.69 0.31 -5.50
C VAL A 55 -7.80 1.77 -5.09
N ASN A 56 -8.31 2.03 -3.89
CA ASN A 56 -8.46 3.38 -3.38
C ASN A 56 -7.10 4.08 -3.25
N ILE A 57 -6.12 3.38 -2.68
CA ILE A 57 -4.78 3.93 -2.52
C ILE A 57 -4.13 4.19 -3.88
N ALA A 58 -4.28 3.26 -4.81
CA ALA A 58 -3.74 3.42 -6.15
C ALA A 58 -4.33 4.66 -6.83
N TYR A 59 -5.62 4.86 -6.66
CA TYR A 59 -6.29 6.01 -7.25
C TYR A 59 -5.72 7.32 -6.67
N VAL A 60 -5.59 7.39 -5.35
CA VAL A 60 -5.09 8.59 -4.69
C VAL A 60 -3.63 8.87 -5.07
N LEU A 61 -2.82 7.84 -5.15
CA LEU A 61 -1.41 7.99 -5.52
C LEU A 61 -1.20 8.08 -7.03
N ASP A 62 -2.29 8.03 -7.80
CA ASP A 62 -2.24 8.13 -9.26
C ASP A 62 -1.27 7.11 -9.85
N CYS A 63 -1.42 5.87 -9.42
CA CYS A 63 -0.59 4.77 -9.91
C CYS A 63 -1.47 3.59 -10.26
N ALA A 64 -0.89 2.63 -10.98
CA ALA A 64 -1.61 1.40 -11.29
C ALA A 64 -1.64 0.50 -10.06
N VAL A 65 -2.71 -0.29 -9.94
CA VAL A 65 -2.82 -1.26 -8.85
C VAL A 65 -1.61 -2.19 -8.83
N GLU A 66 -1.13 -2.56 -10.00
CA GLU A 66 0.02 -3.45 -10.12
C GLU A 66 1.27 -2.89 -9.45
N GLU A 67 1.40 -1.58 -9.39
CA GLU A 67 2.57 -0.97 -8.74
C GLU A 67 2.60 -1.22 -7.25
N LEU A 68 1.43 -1.44 -6.66
CA LEU A 68 1.33 -1.73 -5.23
C LEU A 68 1.52 -3.21 -4.94
N ILE A 69 1.12 -4.07 -5.86
CA ILE A 69 1.13 -5.51 -5.64
C ILE A 69 2.08 -6.24 -6.58
N ASP A 70 3.03 -5.52 -7.17
CA ASP A 70 4.00 -6.12 -8.07
C ASP A 70 5.03 -6.90 -7.25
N PHE A 71 5.08 -8.19 -7.51
CA PHE A 71 6.01 -9.08 -6.82
C PHE A 71 7.33 -9.25 -7.58
N GLY A 72 7.46 -8.58 -8.70
CA GLY A 72 8.65 -8.73 -9.52
C GLY A 72 8.82 -10.15 -10.01
N ASP A 73 10.03 -10.66 -9.87
CA ASP A 73 10.35 -12.01 -10.33
C ASP A 73 10.05 -13.09 -9.32
N THR A 74 9.38 -12.76 -8.21
CA THR A 74 9.11 -13.75 -7.17
C THR A 74 7.96 -14.67 -7.51
N ILE A 75 7.17 -14.34 -8.52
CA ILE A 75 6.05 -15.17 -8.95
C ILE A 75 6.52 -16.08 -10.06
N GLU A 76 6.39 -17.36 -9.81
CA GLU A 76 6.78 -18.37 -10.80
C GLU A 76 5.64 -19.27 -11.12
#